data_9b4240e9c24f687d813cb69ea021335a
#
_entry.id   9b4240e9c24f687d813cb69ea021335a
#
_cell.length_a   1.000
_cell.length_b   1.000
_cell.length_c   1.000
_cell.angle_alpha   90.00
_cell.angle_beta   90.00
_cell.angle_gamma   90.00
#
_symmetry.space_group_name_H-M   'P 1'
#
loop_
_entity.id
_entity.type
_entity.pdbx_description
1 polymer ?
#
loop_
_entity_poly.entity_id
_entity_poly.type
_entity_poly.pdbx_seq_one_letter_code
_entity_poly.pdbx_strand_id
1 'polypeptide(L)'
;GEDIFVIEVNPRASRTVPFVAKVLGQPIANIAARLMAGAKLSEFNLTKLDYDHIAVKESVFPFARFPGVDTVLGPEMRSTGEVMGLDMDFATAFAKSQLGSGTHLPDGGTVFLSVRENDKQRAVAPAKRLTELGFNLVATRGTARFLSDNGVSVEPINKVMEGRPHIVDAMKNDAVQLVVNTTEEIGRA
;
A
#
# COMPACT_ATOMS: atom_id res chain seq x y z
N GLY A 1 14.18 -10.65 -11.99
CA GLY A 1 15.49 -10.83 -12.59
C GLY A 1 16.54 -10.72 -11.51
N GLU A 2 17.69 -11.36 -11.68
CA GLU A 2 18.80 -11.32 -10.71
C GLU A 2 19.72 -10.10 -10.94
N ASP A 3 19.56 -9.41 -12.06
CA ASP A 3 20.39 -8.27 -12.43
C ASP A 3 19.84 -6.98 -11.83
N ILE A 4 20.74 -6.19 -11.23
CA ILE A 4 20.44 -4.86 -10.69
C ILE A 4 20.97 -3.81 -11.66
N PHE A 5 20.08 -2.93 -12.10
CA PHE A 5 20.42 -1.81 -13.00
C PHE A 5 20.33 -0.50 -12.25
N VAL A 6 21.38 0.33 -12.36
CA VAL A 6 21.35 1.71 -11.86
C VAL A 6 20.68 2.57 -12.93
N ILE A 7 19.52 3.15 -12.61
CA ILE A 7 18.77 4.03 -13.50
C ILE A 7 19.28 5.46 -13.39
N GLU A 8 19.42 5.95 -12.12
CA GLU A 8 19.95 7.27 -11.85
C GLU A 8 20.57 7.32 -10.44
N VAL A 9 21.41 8.31 -10.21
CA VAL A 9 21.94 8.67 -8.89
C VAL A 9 21.64 10.13 -8.62
N ASN A 10 20.94 10.40 -7.52
CA ASN A 10 20.64 11.77 -7.09
C ASN A 10 21.66 12.25 -6.04
N PRO A 11 22.63 13.13 -6.38
CA PRO A 11 23.66 13.60 -5.46
C PRO A 11 23.12 14.69 -4.51
N ARG A 12 22.13 14.36 -3.73
CA ARG A 12 21.45 15.25 -2.78
C ARG A 12 20.92 14.46 -1.59
N ALA A 13 20.63 15.15 -0.48
CA ALA A 13 19.87 14.57 0.62
C ALA A 13 18.47 14.17 0.14
N SER A 14 18.10 12.92 0.39
CA SER A 14 16.78 12.40 0.00
C SER A 14 15.71 12.74 1.04
N ARG A 15 14.45 12.63 0.67
CA ARG A 15 13.32 12.73 1.61
C ARG A 15 13.31 11.60 2.65
N THR A 16 14.13 10.58 2.45
CA THR A 16 14.34 9.51 3.43
C THR A 16 15.05 10.02 4.69
N VAL A 17 15.86 11.08 4.58
CA VAL A 17 16.57 11.65 5.74
C VAL A 17 15.61 12.09 6.86
N PRO A 18 14.58 12.94 6.61
CA PRO A 18 13.62 13.29 7.66
C PRO A 18 12.82 12.10 8.17
N PHE A 19 12.51 11.11 7.32
CA PHE A 19 11.85 9.87 7.74
C PHE A 19 12.74 9.11 8.73
N VAL A 20 13.99 8.82 8.37
CA VAL A 20 14.95 8.12 9.24
C VAL A 20 15.21 8.90 10.52
N ALA A 21 15.36 10.22 10.44
CA ALA A 21 15.55 11.08 11.61
C ALA A 21 14.41 10.95 12.62
N LYS A 22 13.17 10.90 12.14
CA LYS A 22 11.97 10.71 12.98
C LYS A 22 11.91 9.30 13.58
N VAL A 23 12.18 8.28 12.77
CA VAL A 23 12.19 6.87 13.20
C VAL A 23 13.23 6.66 14.31
N LEU A 24 14.40 7.24 14.14
CA LEU A 24 15.53 7.10 15.09
C LEU A 24 15.49 8.11 16.25
N GLY A 25 14.59 9.09 16.20
CA GLY A 25 14.58 10.18 17.19
C GLY A 25 15.86 11.01 17.20
N GLN A 26 16.62 11.02 16.10
CA GLN A 26 17.88 11.72 15.97
C GLN A 26 17.82 12.87 14.97
N PRO A 27 18.36 14.06 15.26
CA PRO A 27 18.32 15.21 14.38
C PRO A 27 19.37 15.12 13.27
N ILE A 28 19.27 14.12 12.39
CA ILE A 28 20.30 13.78 11.37
C ILE A 28 20.64 14.98 10.48
N ALA A 29 19.65 15.78 10.06
CA ALA A 29 19.91 16.95 9.23
C ALA A 29 20.70 18.03 9.97
N ASN A 30 20.43 18.25 11.26
CA ASN A 30 21.20 19.18 12.10
C ASN A 30 22.65 18.70 12.27
N ILE A 31 22.83 17.40 12.54
CA ILE A 31 24.16 16.78 12.65
C ILE A 31 24.94 16.97 11.35
N ALA A 32 24.32 16.66 10.21
CA ALA A 32 24.94 16.83 8.89
C ALA A 32 25.35 18.29 8.64
N ALA A 33 24.48 19.26 8.93
CA ALA A 33 24.79 20.69 8.77
C ALA A 33 25.99 21.13 9.65
N ARG A 34 26.05 20.66 10.88
CA ARG A 34 27.17 20.95 11.78
C ARG A 34 28.49 20.32 11.33
N LEU A 35 28.45 19.09 10.82
CA LEU A 35 29.61 18.44 10.21
C LEU A 35 30.12 19.22 8.99
N MET A 36 29.22 19.69 8.12
CA MET A 36 29.57 20.55 6.98
C MET A 36 30.17 21.90 7.43
N ALA A 37 29.80 22.39 8.60
CA ALA A 37 30.35 23.59 9.20
C ALA A 37 31.68 23.34 9.96
N GLY A 38 32.23 22.13 9.91
CA GLY A 38 33.54 21.79 10.48
C GLY A 38 33.52 21.07 11.82
N ALA A 39 32.36 20.76 12.39
CA ALA A 39 32.26 19.90 13.56
C ALA A 39 32.75 18.48 13.25
N LYS A 40 33.29 17.79 14.26
CA LYS A 40 33.75 16.41 14.12
C LYS A 40 32.64 15.43 14.51
N LEU A 41 32.60 14.28 13.83
CA LEU A 41 31.59 13.22 14.12
C LEU A 41 31.66 12.76 15.58
N SER A 42 32.85 12.76 16.19
CA SER A 42 33.06 12.42 17.60
C SER A 42 32.42 13.38 18.61
N GLU A 43 32.00 14.58 18.17
CA GLU A 43 31.26 15.52 19.02
C GLU A 43 29.81 15.18 19.20
N PHE A 44 29.30 14.25 18.37
CA PHE A 44 27.92 13.77 18.44
C PHE A 44 27.91 12.40 19.10
N ASN A 45 27.07 12.25 20.12
CA ASN A 45 26.91 10.99 20.83
C ASN A 45 26.01 10.05 19.99
N LEU A 46 26.53 9.55 18.87
CA LEU A 46 25.82 8.65 17.96
C LEU A 46 25.93 7.21 18.48
N THR A 47 24.97 6.79 19.25
CA THR A 47 24.87 5.40 19.68
C THR A 47 24.14 4.58 18.60
N LYS A 48 24.60 3.36 18.36
CA LYS A 48 23.80 2.39 17.60
C LYS A 48 22.51 2.14 18.41
N LEU A 49 21.41 2.57 17.87
CA LEU A 49 20.10 2.38 18.50
C LEU A 49 19.53 1.08 17.96
N ASP A 50 19.27 0.12 18.84
CA ASP A 50 18.45 -1.06 18.53
C ASP A 50 16.99 -0.67 18.72
N TYR A 51 16.22 -0.78 17.65
CA TYR A 51 14.79 -0.50 17.66
C TYR A 51 14.03 -1.78 17.35
N ASP A 52 13.08 -2.10 18.20
CA ASP A 52 12.17 -3.22 18.01
C ASP A 52 10.96 -2.86 17.13
N HIS A 53 10.83 -1.58 16.77
CA HIS A 53 9.69 -1.11 16.00
C HIS A 53 9.94 -1.14 14.49
N ILE A 54 8.83 -1.26 13.75
CA ILE A 54 8.78 -1.21 12.30
C ILE A 54 8.26 0.16 11.87
N ALA A 55 8.94 0.78 10.92
CA ALA A 55 8.53 2.04 10.32
C ALA A 55 8.18 1.84 8.84
N VAL A 56 6.98 2.25 8.47
CA VAL A 56 6.49 2.23 7.09
C VAL A 56 6.38 3.65 6.57
N LYS A 57 7.02 3.90 5.42
CA LYS A 57 6.90 5.16 4.69
C LYS A 57 5.93 4.96 3.53
N GLU A 58 4.87 5.79 3.49
CA GLU A 58 3.87 5.77 2.44
C GLU A 58 3.89 7.07 1.66
N SER A 59 3.75 6.98 0.34
CA SER A 59 3.63 8.14 -0.54
C SER A 59 2.21 8.69 -0.53
N VAL A 60 2.08 10.01 -0.47
CA VAL A 60 0.77 10.68 -0.57
C VAL A 60 0.66 11.37 -1.92
N PHE A 61 -0.41 11.07 -2.65
CA PHE A 61 -0.75 11.67 -3.93
C PHE A 61 -2.00 12.55 -3.75
N PRO A 62 -1.85 13.88 -3.59
CA PRO A 62 -2.96 14.76 -3.27
C PRO A 62 -3.81 15.11 -4.50
N PHE A 63 -4.36 14.13 -5.20
CA PHE A 63 -5.17 14.32 -6.40
C PHE A 63 -6.37 15.26 -6.19
N ALA A 64 -6.97 15.21 -4.99
CA ALA A 64 -8.09 16.08 -4.64
C ALA A 64 -7.75 17.59 -4.68
N ARG A 65 -6.46 17.95 -4.60
CA ARG A 65 -6.01 19.36 -4.71
C ARG A 65 -5.84 19.83 -6.15
N PHE A 66 -5.95 18.93 -7.11
CA PHE A 66 -5.75 19.21 -8.53
C PHE A 66 -6.96 18.72 -9.34
N PRO A 67 -8.07 19.47 -9.35
CA PRO A 67 -9.27 19.11 -10.11
C PRO A 67 -8.95 18.90 -11.60
N GLY A 68 -9.47 17.82 -12.18
CA GLY A 68 -9.26 17.48 -13.59
C GLY A 68 -7.94 16.77 -13.92
N VAL A 69 -7.13 16.45 -12.93
CA VAL A 69 -5.93 15.63 -13.12
C VAL A 69 -6.33 14.15 -13.14
N ASP A 70 -5.83 13.44 -14.16
CA ASP A 70 -5.96 12.00 -14.23
C ASP A 70 -5.24 11.34 -13.02
N THR A 71 -5.90 10.39 -12.40
CA THR A 71 -5.35 9.59 -11.31
C THR A 71 -4.41 8.49 -11.80
N VAL A 72 -4.34 8.26 -13.11
CA VAL A 72 -3.35 7.38 -13.72
C VAL A 72 -1.96 8.02 -13.57
N LEU A 73 -1.08 7.32 -12.86
CA LEU A 73 0.29 7.78 -12.63
C LEU A 73 1.07 7.74 -13.94
N GLY A 74 1.47 8.94 -14.41
CA GLY A 74 2.39 9.11 -15.52
C GLY A 74 3.83 9.31 -15.03
N PRO A 75 4.80 9.47 -15.95
CA PRO A 75 6.20 9.73 -15.61
C PRO A 75 6.42 11.09 -14.96
N GLU A 76 5.43 11.98 -14.98
CA GLU A 76 5.50 13.32 -14.42
C GLU A 76 5.11 13.33 -12.94
N MET A 77 6.03 13.78 -12.10
CA MET A 77 5.77 14.01 -10.68
C MET A 77 5.23 15.44 -10.49
N ARG A 78 3.94 15.56 -10.15
CA ARG A 78 3.30 16.87 -9.95
C ARG A 78 3.32 17.33 -8.50
N SER A 79 3.13 16.42 -7.56
CA SER A 79 3.25 16.69 -6.12
C SER A 79 3.41 15.37 -5.38
N THR A 80 4.24 15.38 -4.34
CA THR A 80 4.37 14.24 -3.45
C THR A 80 4.39 14.72 -2.01
N GLY A 81 3.68 14.00 -1.15
CA GLY A 81 3.85 14.02 0.29
C GLY A 81 4.31 12.64 0.73
N GLU A 82 4.75 12.54 1.96
CA GLU A 82 5.12 11.29 2.59
C GLU A 82 4.55 11.28 4.01
N VAL A 83 4.03 10.14 4.41
CA VAL A 83 3.56 9.89 5.77
C VAL A 83 4.27 8.68 6.35
N MET A 84 4.18 8.52 7.64
CA MET A 84 4.84 7.44 8.37
C MET A 84 3.86 6.72 9.26
N GLY A 85 3.89 5.39 9.21
CA GLY A 85 3.32 4.52 10.22
C GLY A 85 4.43 3.90 11.06
N LEU A 86 4.26 3.85 12.37
CA LEU A 86 5.22 3.28 13.32
C LEU A 86 4.51 2.36 14.29
N ASP A 87 4.97 1.12 14.40
CA ASP A 87 4.46 0.15 15.37
C ASP A 87 5.44 -1.01 15.61
N MET A 88 5.12 -1.86 16.57
CA MET A 88 5.89 -3.06 16.88
C MET A 88 5.66 -4.18 15.84
N ASP A 89 4.52 -4.17 15.15
CA ASP A 89 4.22 -5.09 14.06
C ASP A 89 3.99 -4.38 12.72
N PHE A 90 4.31 -5.09 11.63
CA PHE A 90 4.22 -4.54 10.29
C PHE A 90 2.79 -4.18 9.87
N ALA A 91 1.81 -5.01 10.21
CA ALA A 91 0.43 -4.80 9.77
C ALA A 91 -0.14 -3.50 10.37
N THR A 92 0.10 -3.27 11.66
CA THR A 92 -0.31 -2.04 12.35
C THR A 92 0.47 -0.82 11.85
N ALA A 93 1.79 -0.94 11.66
CA ALA A 93 2.59 0.14 11.09
C ALA A 93 2.12 0.52 9.68
N PHE A 94 1.81 -0.47 8.85
CA PHE A 94 1.26 -0.28 7.51
C PHE A 94 -0.13 0.38 7.56
N ALA A 95 -1.04 -0.11 8.40
CA ALA A 95 -2.37 0.48 8.56
C ALA A 95 -2.30 1.96 9.01
N LYS A 96 -1.38 2.28 9.93
CA LYS A 96 -1.14 3.68 10.36
C LYS A 96 -0.62 4.54 9.21
N SER A 97 0.24 4.02 8.33
CA SER A 97 0.72 4.77 7.17
C SER A 97 -0.42 5.03 6.16
N GLN A 98 -1.30 4.05 5.95
CA GLN A 98 -2.48 4.20 5.09
C GLN A 98 -3.44 5.28 5.64
N LEU A 99 -3.75 5.23 6.94
CA LEU A 99 -4.55 6.28 7.59
C LEU A 99 -3.91 7.66 7.45
N GLY A 100 -2.60 7.75 7.63
CA GLY A 100 -1.83 8.98 7.46
C GLY A 100 -1.87 9.51 6.02
N SER A 101 -1.98 8.65 5.02
CA SER A 101 -2.13 9.02 3.60
C SER A 101 -3.57 9.40 3.22
N GLY A 102 -4.52 9.28 4.15
CA GLY A 102 -5.94 9.57 3.94
C GLY A 102 -6.73 8.37 3.40
N THR A 103 -6.13 7.18 3.38
CA THR A 103 -6.82 5.94 3.01
C THR A 103 -7.54 5.40 4.23
N HIS A 104 -8.86 5.34 4.16
CA HIS A 104 -9.70 4.72 5.19
C HIS A 104 -10.13 3.33 4.73
N LEU A 105 -9.79 2.32 5.52
CA LEU A 105 -10.31 0.97 5.28
C LEU A 105 -11.78 0.93 5.70
N PRO A 106 -12.65 0.25 4.95
CA PRO A 106 -14.05 0.12 5.33
C PRO A 106 -14.21 -0.76 6.58
N ASP A 107 -15.20 -0.43 7.40
CA ASP A 107 -15.54 -1.20 8.60
C ASP A 107 -16.49 -2.36 8.30
N GLY A 108 -16.99 -2.47 7.06
CA GLY A 108 -17.91 -3.50 6.60
C GLY A 108 -18.31 -3.29 5.14
N GLY A 109 -19.26 -4.07 4.67
CA GLY A 109 -19.76 -4.01 3.30
C GLY A 109 -19.27 -5.18 2.45
N THR A 110 -19.05 -4.97 1.17
CA THR A 110 -18.67 -6.01 0.22
C THR A 110 -17.24 -5.87 -0.24
N VAL A 111 -16.50 -6.97 -0.23
CA VAL A 111 -15.14 -7.07 -0.78
C VAL A 111 -15.18 -7.81 -2.11
N PHE A 112 -14.63 -7.21 -3.15
CA PHE A 112 -14.42 -7.87 -4.43
C PHE A 112 -13.03 -8.50 -4.50
N LEU A 113 -12.97 -9.77 -4.88
CA LEU A 113 -11.74 -10.55 -5.01
C LEU A 113 -11.56 -11.01 -6.47
N SER A 114 -10.43 -10.63 -7.06
CA SER A 114 -10.01 -11.11 -8.38
C SER A 114 -8.52 -11.42 -8.33
N VAL A 115 -8.17 -12.68 -8.15
CA VAL A 115 -6.77 -13.07 -7.98
C VAL A 115 -6.35 -14.06 -9.07
N ARG A 116 -5.10 -13.90 -9.53
CA ARG A 116 -4.49 -14.81 -10.49
C ARG A 116 -4.29 -16.19 -9.88
N GLU A 117 -4.10 -17.19 -10.73
CA GLU A 117 -4.05 -18.61 -10.35
C GLU A 117 -3.07 -18.89 -9.23
N ASN A 118 -1.85 -18.36 -9.34
CA ASN A 118 -0.77 -18.59 -8.37
C ASN A 118 -1.02 -17.96 -6.98
N ASP A 119 -1.95 -17.01 -6.89
CA ASP A 119 -2.24 -16.31 -5.64
C ASP A 119 -3.50 -16.83 -4.93
N LYS A 120 -4.30 -17.70 -5.60
CA LYS A 120 -5.57 -18.19 -5.07
C LYS A 120 -5.41 -18.86 -3.70
N GLN A 121 -4.41 -19.71 -3.54
CA GLN A 121 -4.15 -20.39 -2.27
C GLN A 121 -3.86 -19.40 -1.14
N ARG A 122 -3.11 -18.33 -1.44
CA ARG A 122 -2.79 -17.27 -0.47
C ARG A 122 -4.00 -16.41 -0.11
N ALA A 123 -4.99 -16.33 -0.99
CA ALA A 123 -6.19 -15.54 -0.76
C ALA A 123 -7.19 -16.21 0.21
N VAL A 124 -7.09 -17.53 0.45
CA VAL A 124 -8.05 -18.28 1.28
C VAL A 124 -8.10 -17.76 2.72
N ALA A 125 -6.94 -17.65 3.37
CA ALA A 125 -6.89 -17.20 4.77
C ALA A 125 -7.39 -15.75 4.94
N PRO A 126 -6.95 -14.76 4.13
CA PRO A 126 -7.52 -13.42 4.16
C PRO A 126 -9.03 -13.39 3.88
N ALA A 127 -9.52 -14.18 2.92
CA ALA A 127 -10.94 -14.23 2.60
C ALA A 127 -11.79 -14.77 3.79
N LYS A 128 -11.33 -15.83 4.45
CA LYS A 128 -11.96 -16.33 5.70
C LYS A 128 -12.00 -15.23 6.76
N ARG A 129 -10.88 -14.54 6.95
CA ARG A 129 -10.79 -13.48 7.95
C ARG A 129 -11.73 -12.32 7.65
N LEU A 130 -11.87 -11.93 6.38
CA LEU A 130 -12.85 -10.91 5.98
C LEU A 130 -14.29 -11.34 6.28
N THR A 131 -14.64 -12.60 6.02
CA THR A 131 -15.96 -13.13 6.38
C THR A 131 -16.21 -13.12 7.88
N GLU A 132 -15.20 -13.49 8.69
CA GLU A 132 -15.27 -13.42 10.16
C GLU A 132 -15.46 -11.98 10.68
N LEU A 133 -14.92 -11.00 9.96
CA LEU A 133 -15.09 -9.58 10.24
C LEU A 133 -16.44 -9.02 9.78
N GLY A 134 -17.29 -9.84 9.16
CA GLY A 134 -18.63 -9.46 8.74
C GLY A 134 -18.73 -8.89 7.32
N PHE A 135 -17.67 -8.99 6.50
CA PHE A 135 -17.73 -8.58 5.11
C PHE A 135 -18.44 -9.64 4.24
N ASN A 136 -19.23 -9.18 3.27
CA ASN A 136 -19.69 -10.00 2.17
C ASN A 136 -18.60 -10.12 1.11
N LEU A 137 -18.45 -11.30 0.51
CA LEU A 137 -17.44 -11.51 -0.51
C LEU A 137 -18.08 -11.74 -1.87
N VAL A 138 -17.60 -11.02 -2.87
CA VAL A 138 -17.89 -11.28 -4.28
C VAL A 138 -16.58 -11.50 -5.02
N ALA A 139 -16.56 -12.40 -6.00
CA ALA A 139 -15.32 -12.69 -6.72
C ALA A 139 -15.59 -13.06 -8.19
N THR A 140 -14.57 -12.89 -9.03
CA THR A 140 -14.62 -13.45 -10.39
C THR A 140 -14.84 -14.95 -10.33
N ARG A 141 -15.55 -15.53 -11.32
CA ARG A 141 -16.00 -16.94 -11.30
C ARG A 141 -14.91 -17.95 -10.91
N GLY A 142 -13.70 -17.81 -11.48
CA GLY A 142 -12.59 -18.71 -11.15
C GLY A 142 -12.06 -18.55 -9.72
N THR A 143 -12.04 -17.33 -9.20
CA THR A 143 -11.67 -17.04 -7.81
C THR A 143 -12.77 -17.50 -6.85
N ALA A 144 -14.05 -17.22 -7.17
CA ALA A 144 -15.19 -17.62 -6.36
C ALA A 144 -15.25 -19.14 -6.19
N ARG A 145 -15.14 -19.88 -7.30
CA ARG A 145 -15.12 -21.35 -7.25
C ARG A 145 -14.00 -21.87 -6.34
N PHE A 146 -12.78 -21.38 -6.53
CA PHE A 146 -11.64 -21.81 -5.72
C PHE A 146 -11.83 -21.53 -4.22
N LEU A 147 -12.32 -20.33 -3.88
CA LEU A 147 -12.58 -19.95 -2.50
C LEU A 147 -13.72 -20.80 -1.89
N SER A 148 -14.81 -21.04 -2.63
CA SER A 148 -15.91 -21.89 -2.18
C SER A 148 -15.45 -23.34 -1.93
N ASP A 149 -14.64 -23.91 -2.82
CA ASP A 149 -14.04 -25.24 -2.66
C ASP A 149 -13.15 -25.34 -1.40
N ASN A 150 -12.65 -24.20 -0.90
CA ASN A 150 -11.88 -24.08 0.34
C ASN A 150 -12.70 -23.60 1.55
N GLY A 151 -14.04 -23.66 1.46
CA GLY A 151 -14.93 -23.37 2.57
C GLY A 151 -15.13 -21.88 2.88
N VAL A 152 -14.95 -21.00 1.89
CA VAL A 152 -15.25 -19.57 1.99
C VAL A 152 -16.60 -19.29 1.35
N SER A 153 -17.49 -18.58 2.06
CA SER A 153 -18.74 -18.08 1.49
C SER A 153 -18.46 -16.88 0.60
N VAL A 154 -18.71 -17.00 -0.70
CA VAL A 154 -18.44 -15.98 -1.70
C VAL A 154 -19.38 -16.11 -2.89
N GLU A 155 -19.88 -14.97 -3.38
CA GLU A 155 -20.76 -14.93 -4.55
C GLU A 155 -19.96 -14.63 -5.83
N PRO A 156 -20.26 -15.33 -6.95
CA PRO A 156 -19.62 -15.02 -8.21
C PRO A 156 -20.19 -13.73 -8.82
N ILE A 157 -19.31 -12.91 -9.41
CA ILE A 157 -19.67 -11.72 -10.18
C ILE A 157 -19.01 -11.75 -11.56
N ASN A 158 -19.69 -11.22 -12.56
CA ASN A 158 -19.17 -11.18 -13.92
C ASN A 158 -18.00 -10.17 -14.05
N LYS A 159 -17.02 -10.53 -14.87
CA LYS A 159 -16.07 -9.57 -15.44
C LYS A 159 -16.76 -8.70 -16.49
N VAL A 160 -16.15 -7.57 -16.83
CA VAL A 160 -16.70 -6.61 -17.82
C VAL A 160 -17.09 -7.27 -19.14
N MET A 161 -16.25 -8.19 -19.64
CA MET A 161 -16.47 -8.88 -20.92
C MET A 161 -17.43 -10.07 -20.82
N GLU A 162 -17.94 -10.40 -19.65
CA GLU A 162 -18.85 -11.55 -19.42
C GLU A 162 -20.33 -11.15 -19.41
N GLY A 163 -20.62 -9.86 -19.62
CA GLY A 163 -21.98 -9.33 -19.64
C GLY A 163 -22.38 -8.64 -18.34
N ARG A 164 -23.54 -7.95 -18.40
CA ARG A 164 -24.11 -7.22 -17.25
C ARG A 164 -25.12 -8.08 -16.47
N PRO A 165 -25.25 -7.84 -15.14
CA PRO A 165 -24.45 -6.92 -14.34
C PRO A 165 -23.04 -7.45 -14.13
N HIS A 166 -22.05 -6.55 -14.09
CA HIS A 166 -20.65 -6.89 -13.87
C HIS A 166 -20.03 -6.05 -12.75
N ILE A 167 -18.78 -6.35 -12.38
CA ILE A 167 -18.11 -5.72 -11.24
C ILE A 167 -18.06 -4.18 -11.33
N VAL A 168 -17.88 -3.61 -12.51
CA VAL A 168 -17.84 -2.14 -12.67
C VAL A 168 -19.21 -1.52 -12.39
N ASP A 169 -20.32 -2.21 -12.74
CA ASP A 169 -21.65 -1.75 -12.38
C ASP A 169 -21.83 -1.74 -10.85
N ALA A 170 -21.36 -2.80 -10.17
CA ALA A 170 -21.40 -2.88 -8.70
C ALA A 170 -20.57 -1.77 -8.03
N MET A 171 -19.37 -1.49 -8.55
CA MET A 171 -18.51 -0.40 -8.04
C MET A 171 -19.16 0.97 -8.26
N LYS A 172 -19.75 1.24 -9.43
CA LYS A 172 -20.44 2.50 -9.72
C LYS A 172 -21.69 2.74 -8.87
N ASN A 173 -22.27 1.67 -8.37
CA ASN A 173 -23.45 1.71 -7.49
C ASN A 173 -23.07 1.65 -6.00
N ASP A 174 -21.79 1.87 -5.67
CA ASP A 174 -21.26 1.81 -4.31
C ASP A 174 -21.57 0.49 -3.57
N ALA A 175 -21.79 -0.60 -4.34
CA ALA A 175 -22.04 -1.93 -3.78
C ALA A 175 -20.77 -2.68 -3.36
N VAL A 176 -19.58 -2.14 -3.65
CA VAL A 176 -18.28 -2.71 -3.31
C VAL A 176 -17.43 -1.66 -2.59
N GLN A 177 -16.97 -1.96 -1.39
CA GLN A 177 -16.21 -1.07 -0.53
C GLN A 177 -14.71 -1.35 -0.54
N LEU A 178 -14.30 -2.58 -0.86
CA LEU A 178 -12.90 -2.97 -0.91
C LEU A 178 -12.64 -3.86 -2.11
N VAL A 179 -11.48 -3.68 -2.74
CA VAL A 179 -11.05 -4.46 -3.91
C VAL A 179 -9.70 -5.10 -3.61
N VAL A 180 -9.61 -6.41 -3.82
CA VAL A 180 -8.36 -7.17 -3.80
C VAL A 180 -8.16 -7.77 -5.20
N ASN A 181 -7.20 -7.24 -5.93
CA ASN A 181 -6.94 -7.66 -7.30
C ASN A 181 -5.45 -7.97 -7.51
N THR A 182 -5.14 -9.11 -8.10
CA THR A 182 -3.81 -9.46 -8.60
C THR A 182 -3.88 -9.82 -10.07
N THR A 183 -2.94 -9.31 -10.87
CA THR A 183 -2.90 -9.50 -12.33
C THR A 183 -1.73 -10.39 -12.74
N GLU A 184 -1.85 -11.09 -13.86
CA GLU A 184 -0.77 -11.92 -14.40
C GLU A 184 0.34 -11.08 -15.04
N GLU A 185 -0.01 -9.91 -15.57
CA GLU A 185 0.91 -8.95 -16.19
C GLU A 185 0.73 -7.57 -15.55
N ILE A 186 1.86 -6.87 -15.31
CA ILE A 186 1.83 -5.47 -14.89
C ILE A 186 1.19 -4.64 -16.01
N GLY A 187 0.08 -3.97 -15.70
CA GLY A 187 -0.62 -3.09 -16.64
C GLY A 187 -1.85 -3.69 -17.34
N ARG A 188 -2.24 -4.93 -17.05
CA ARG A 188 -3.55 -5.48 -17.42
C ARG A 188 -4.43 -5.62 -16.18
N ALA A 189 -5.08 -4.55 -15.81
CA ALA A 189 -6.18 -4.54 -14.86
C ALA A 189 -7.52 -4.63 -15.59
#